data_f92bb9dd7c2a0b49e1976e73c8896a29
#
_entry.id   f92bb9dd7c2a0b49e1976e73c8896a29
#
_cell.length_a   1.000
_cell.length_b   1.000
_cell.length_c   1.000
_cell.angle_alpha   90.00
_cell.angle_beta   90.00
_cell.angle_gamma   90.00
#
_symmetry.space_group_name_H-M   'P 1'
#
loop_
_entity.id
_entity.type
_entity.pdbx_description
1 polymer ?
#
loop_
_entity_poly.entity_id
_entity_poly.type
_entity_poly.pdbx_seq_one_letter_code
_entity_poly.pdbx_strand_id
1 'polypeptide(L)'
;MANSVLDSLDGRDKINEVKMWISGYRTLGKFTVLVEGIDDVKVYEKFFLKEKVIVCPTNGCAKLVELVDGLNKIHLESDFIGIKDADYDVLNHVSYPYPNLFMTDKHDLETMMISEEALENIMKEFLRYEDMKKERIELNVQDFLQEAIEQYCVKLIFNRL
;
A
#
# COMPACT_ATOMS: atom_id res chain seq x y z
N MET A 1 -0.12 -18.09 11.00
CA MET A 1 0.78 -19.24 10.70
C MET A 1 1.02 -19.48 9.20
N ALA A 2 0.29 -18.86 8.28
CA ALA A 2 0.50 -19.03 6.83
C ALA A 2 1.76 -18.32 6.27
N ASN A 3 2.25 -17.27 6.93
CA ASN A 3 3.34 -16.44 6.40
C ASN A 3 4.74 -17.09 6.40
N SER A 4 5.00 -18.10 7.24
CA SER A 4 6.32 -18.71 7.33
C SER A 4 6.63 -19.71 6.20
N VAL A 5 5.61 -20.27 5.58
CA VAL A 5 5.77 -21.24 4.47
C VAL A 5 6.07 -20.49 3.17
N LEU A 6 5.42 -19.35 2.92
CA LEU A 6 5.66 -18.52 1.72
C LEU A 6 7.10 -18.00 1.63
N ASP A 7 7.76 -17.72 2.74
CA ASP A 7 9.13 -17.21 2.75
C ASP A 7 10.19 -18.28 2.44
N SER A 8 9.84 -19.55 2.55
CA SER A 8 10.73 -20.68 2.29
C SER A 8 10.63 -21.29 0.88
N LEU A 9 9.63 -20.88 0.09
CA LEU A 9 9.40 -21.38 -1.26
C LEU A 9 10.27 -20.62 -2.28
N ASP A 10 10.70 -21.30 -3.32
CA ASP A 10 11.31 -20.64 -4.47
C ASP A 10 10.27 -19.87 -5.30
N GLY A 11 10.70 -19.02 -6.25
CA GLY A 11 9.79 -18.16 -7.01
C GLY A 11 8.69 -18.91 -7.77
N ARG A 12 8.96 -20.13 -8.27
CA ARG A 12 7.97 -20.93 -9.01
C ARG A 12 6.92 -21.53 -8.09
N ASP A 13 7.35 -22.00 -6.94
CA ASP A 13 6.46 -22.58 -5.94
C ASP A 13 5.50 -21.54 -5.39
N LYS A 14 5.96 -20.30 -5.20
CA LYS A 14 5.12 -19.16 -4.80
C LYS A 14 4.05 -18.83 -5.84
N ILE A 15 4.40 -18.78 -7.11
CA ILE A 15 3.45 -18.54 -8.19
C ILE A 15 2.38 -19.63 -8.22
N ASN A 16 2.77 -20.90 -8.09
CA ASN A 16 1.83 -22.02 -8.06
C ASN A 16 0.89 -21.96 -6.87
N GLU A 17 1.39 -21.61 -5.69
CA GLU A 17 0.59 -21.47 -4.49
C GLU A 17 -0.44 -20.34 -4.63
N VAL A 18 -0.01 -19.15 -5.05
CA VAL A 18 -0.92 -18.01 -5.26
C VAL A 18 -1.92 -18.31 -6.38
N LYS A 19 -1.52 -19.00 -7.45
CA LYS A 19 -2.43 -19.50 -8.48
C LYS A 19 -3.52 -20.39 -7.89
N MET A 20 -3.17 -21.30 -6.99
CA MET A 20 -4.15 -22.18 -6.33
C MET A 20 -5.13 -21.36 -5.48
N TRP A 21 -4.66 -20.35 -4.74
CA TRP A 21 -5.51 -19.46 -3.96
C TRP A 21 -6.48 -18.68 -4.85
N ILE A 22 -5.98 -18.03 -5.91
CA ILE A 22 -6.80 -17.26 -6.86
C ILE A 22 -7.88 -18.18 -7.46
N SER A 23 -7.50 -19.38 -7.90
CA SER A 23 -8.44 -20.35 -8.48
C SER A 23 -9.49 -20.79 -7.45
N GLY A 24 -9.09 -21.04 -6.21
CA GLY A 24 -10.00 -21.36 -5.11
C GLY A 24 -10.96 -20.23 -4.80
N TYR A 25 -10.47 -18.98 -4.72
CA TYR A 25 -11.32 -17.81 -4.45
C TYR A 25 -12.27 -17.51 -5.60
N ARG A 26 -11.82 -17.69 -6.84
CA ARG A 26 -12.69 -17.58 -8.02
C ARG A 26 -13.86 -18.56 -8.00
N THR A 27 -13.64 -19.80 -7.55
CA THR A 27 -14.73 -20.80 -7.41
C THR A 27 -15.73 -20.40 -6.34
N LEU A 28 -15.31 -19.57 -5.36
CA LEU A 28 -16.20 -18.98 -4.36
C LEU A 28 -16.83 -17.66 -4.80
N GLY A 29 -16.65 -17.27 -6.07
CA GLY A 29 -17.15 -16.00 -6.62
C GLY A 29 -16.43 -14.77 -6.07
N LYS A 30 -15.18 -14.91 -5.58
CA LYS A 30 -14.37 -13.82 -5.04
C LYS A 30 -13.25 -13.43 -6.00
N PHE A 31 -13.02 -12.12 -6.08
CA PHE A 31 -11.89 -11.52 -6.78
C PHE A 31 -10.70 -11.36 -5.84
N THR A 32 -9.48 -11.49 -6.33
CA THR A 32 -8.27 -11.39 -5.52
C THR A 32 -7.58 -10.04 -5.70
N VAL A 33 -7.21 -9.40 -4.60
CA VAL A 33 -6.36 -8.20 -4.57
C VAL A 33 -5.05 -8.57 -3.87
N LEU A 34 -3.93 -8.40 -4.56
CA LEU A 34 -2.59 -8.62 -4.01
C LEU A 34 -2.02 -7.27 -3.55
N VAL A 35 -1.50 -7.21 -2.35
CA VAL A 35 -0.90 -6.01 -1.74
C VAL A 35 0.48 -6.33 -1.17
N GLU A 36 1.29 -5.31 -0.87
CA GLU A 36 2.67 -5.51 -0.43
C GLU A 36 2.76 -6.16 0.96
N GLY A 37 2.01 -5.64 1.94
CA GLY A 37 2.12 -6.01 3.33
C GLY A 37 0.82 -6.38 4.02
N ILE A 38 0.96 -6.88 5.25
CA ILE A 38 -0.19 -7.24 6.10
C ILE A 38 -0.94 -6.01 6.62
N ASP A 39 -0.26 -4.87 6.74
CA ASP A 39 -0.89 -3.64 7.18
C ASP A 39 -1.76 -3.04 6.07
N ASP A 40 -1.34 -3.17 4.80
CA ASP A 40 -2.16 -2.83 3.64
C ASP A 40 -3.45 -3.64 3.60
N VAL A 41 -3.38 -4.95 3.91
CA VAL A 41 -4.58 -5.81 4.00
C VAL A 41 -5.61 -5.20 4.96
N LYS A 42 -5.17 -4.77 6.16
CA LYS A 42 -6.06 -4.20 7.17
C LYS A 42 -6.79 -2.94 6.69
N VAL A 43 -6.15 -2.16 5.82
CA VAL A 43 -6.73 -0.95 5.26
C VAL A 43 -7.61 -1.27 4.08
N TYR A 44 -7.10 -1.99 3.08
CA TYR A 44 -7.85 -2.29 1.85
C TYR A 44 -9.11 -3.15 2.10
N GLU A 45 -9.09 -4.05 3.09
CA GLU A 45 -10.30 -4.80 3.49
C GLU A 45 -11.47 -3.92 3.94
N LYS A 46 -11.22 -2.66 4.33
CA LYS A 46 -12.28 -1.71 4.70
C LYS A 46 -12.98 -1.09 3.49
N PHE A 47 -12.31 -1.09 2.34
CA PHE A 47 -12.83 -0.50 1.10
C PHE A 47 -13.55 -1.53 0.23
N PHE A 48 -13.31 -2.82 0.44
CA PHE A 48 -13.89 -3.88 -0.38
C PHE A 48 -14.97 -4.68 0.37
N LEU A 49 -15.95 -5.17 -0.39
CA LEU A 49 -16.94 -6.10 0.13
C LEU A 49 -16.31 -7.47 0.36
N LYS A 50 -16.20 -7.92 1.60
CA LYS A 50 -15.57 -9.18 2.01
C LYS A 50 -16.18 -10.42 1.36
N GLU A 51 -17.44 -10.34 0.94
CA GLU A 51 -18.15 -11.40 0.21
C GLU A 51 -17.68 -11.52 -1.24
N LYS A 52 -17.15 -10.43 -1.82
CA LYS A 52 -16.77 -10.33 -3.23
C LYS A 52 -15.26 -10.29 -3.47
N VAL A 53 -14.51 -9.79 -2.51
CA VAL A 53 -13.08 -9.55 -2.66
C VAL A 53 -12.32 -10.17 -1.49
N ILE A 54 -11.15 -10.71 -1.77
CA ILE A 54 -10.17 -11.10 -0.79
C ILE A 54 -8.87 -10.34 -1.03
N VAL A 55 -8.28 -9.80 0.03
CA VAL A 55 -7.00 -9.08 -0.01
C VAL A 55 -5.91 -9.99 0.55
N CYS A 56 -4.84 -10.18 -0.20
CA CYS A 56 -3.74 -11.09 0.14
C CYS A 56 -2.40 -10.35 0.15
N PRO A 57 -1.60 -10.45 1.22
CA PRO A 57 -0.27 -9.86 1.28
C PRO A 57 0.73 -10.71 0.50
N THR A 58 1.70 -10.06 -0.12
CA THR A 58 2.78 -10.71 -0.89
C THR A 58 4.12 -10.70 -0.17
N ASN A 59 4.21 -10.02 0.97
CA ASN A 59 5.41 -9.84 1.78
C ASN A 59 6.52 -9.01 1.07
N GLY A 60 6.11 -7.89 0.48
CA GLY A 60 6.96 -6.84 -0.05
C GLY A 60 6.83 -6.58 -1.53
N CYS A 61 7.22 -5.37 -1.94
CA CYS A 61 7.13 -4.80 -3.28
C CYS A 61 7.72 -5.73 -4.36
N ALA A 62 8.96 -6.20 -4.19
CA ALA A 62 9.63 -7.04 -5.18
C ALA A 62 8.87 -8.35 -5.43
N LYS A 63 8.33 -8.95 -4.36
CA LYS A 63 7.54 -10.19 -4.45
C LYS A 63 6.19 -9.94 -5.12
N LEU A 64 5.55 -8.80 -4.86
CA LEU A 64 4.31 -8.41 -5.53
C LEU A 64 4.52 -8.33 -7.04
N VAL A 65 5.55 -7.61 -7.49
CA VAL A 65 5.86 -7.45 -8.92
C VAL A 65 6.20 -8.79 -9.58
N GLU A 66 7.02 -9.63 -8.91
CA GLU A 66 7.36 -10.98 -9.39
C GLU A 66 6.10 -11.86 -9.55
N LEU A 67 5.20 -11.83 -8.57
CA LEU A 67 3.94 -12.58 -8.64
C LEU A 67 3.03 -12.08 -9.75
N VAL A 68 2.88 -10.77 -9.91
CA VAL A 68 2.08 -10.18 -11.00
C VAL A 68 2.64 -10.62 -12.36
N ASP A 69 3.96 -10.52 -12.56
CA ASP A 69 4.62 -10.99 -13.79
C ASP A 69 4.36 -12.48 -14.04
N GLY A 70 4.60 -13.32 -13.03
CA GLY A 70 4.42 -14.76 -13.14
C GLY A 70 2.98 -15.19 -13.42
N LEU A 71 2.00 -14.56 -12.74
CA LEU A 71 0.59 -14.84 -12.92
C LEU A 71 0.07 -14.36 -14.29
N ASN A 72 0.55 -13.22 -14.79
CA ASN A 72 0.22 -12.73 -16.12
C ASN A 72 0.78 -13.66 -17.21
N LYS A 73 1.99 -14.19 -17.04
CA LYS A 73 2.56 -15.19 -17.98
C LYS A 73 1.75 -16.49 -18.11
N ILE A 74 0.92 -16.80 -17.13
CA ILE A 74 0.02 -17.97 -17.16
C ILE A 74 -1.45 -17.58 -17.38
N HIS A 75 -1.70 -16.35 -17.89
CA HIS A 75 -3.01 -15.84 -18.30
C HIS A 75 -4.08 -15.79 -17.19
N LEU A 76 -3.68 -15.31 -16.03
CA LEU A 76 -4.60 -15.08 -14.90
C LEU A 76 -4.90 -13.59 -14.65
N GLU A 77 -4.51 -12.69 -15.56
CA GLU A 77 -4.63 -11.23 -15.43
C GLU A 77 -6.05 -10.73 -15.18
N SER A 78 -7.06 -11.51 -15.54
CA SER A 78 -8.47 -11.18 -15.31
C SER A 78 -9.00 -11.58 -13.92
N ASP A 79 -8.25 -12.36 -13.17
CA ASP A 79 -8.68 -12.98 -11.91
C ASP A 79 -8.15 -12.25 -10.66
N PHE A 80 -7.22 -11.30 -10.85
CA PHE A 80 -6.63 -10.54 -9.77
C PHE A 80 -6.18 -9.14 -10.20
N ILE A 81 -5.95 -8.28 -9.21
CA ILE A 81 -5.16 -7.05 -9.35
C ILE A 81 -4.06 -7.01 -8.30
N GLY A 82 -2.97 -6.33 -8.61
CA GLY A 82 -1.93 -5.94 -7.66
C GLY A 82 -2.05 -4.45 -7.32
N ILE A 83 -1.85 -4.09 -6.07
CA ILE A 83 -1.73 -2.70 -5.62
C ILE A 83 -0.37 -2.55 -4.95
N LYS A 84 0.46 -1.69 -5.52
CA LYS A 84 1.81 -1.40 -5.12
C LYS A 84 1.91 0.04 -4.61
N ASP A 85 2.72 0.27 -3.58
CA ASP A 85 3.10 1.63 -3.22
C ASP A 85 3.93 2.28 -4.33
N ALA A 86 3.66 3.55 -4.60
CA ALA A 86 4.40 4.28 -5.64
C ALA A 86 5.87 4.48 -5.27
N ASP A 87 6.17 4.59 -3.98
CA ASP A 87 7.52 4.85 -3.47
C ASP A 87 8.20 5.99 -4.25
N TYR A 88 9.40 5.72 -4.77
CA TYR A 88 10.14 6.62 -5.66
C TYR A 88 9.96 6.30 -7.15
N ASP A 89 9.11 5.35 -7.50
CA ASP A 89 8.95 4.90 -8.89
C ASP A 89 8.48 6.01 -9.81
N VAL A 90 7.55 6.86 -9.33
CA VAL A 90 7.07 8.03 -10.09
C VAL A 90 8.21 9.02 -10.35
N LEU A 91 9.05 9.30 -9.35
CA LEU A 91 10.20 10.19 -9.48
C LEU A 91 11.29 9.61 -10.38
N ASN A 92 11.46 8.29 -10.37
CA ASN A 92 12.43 7.58 -11.18
C ASN A 92 11.90 7.21 -12.57
N HIS A 93 10.66 7.62 -12.91
CA HIS A 93 9.99 7.29 -14.18
C HIS A 93 9.90 5.77 -14.43
N VAL A 94 9.77 4.97 -13.36
CA VAL A 94 9.57 3.52 -13.46
C VAL A 94 8.12 3.26 -13.84
N SER A 95 7.94 2.39 -14.82
CA SER A 95 6.61 1.92 -15.23
C SER A 95 6.60 0.41 -15.37
N TYR A 96 5.46 -0.19 -15.09
CA TYR A 96 5.27 -1.64 -15.19
C TYR A 96 4.34 -1.97 -16.37
N PRO A 97 4.67 -2.96 -17.21
CA PRO A 97 3.89 -3.30 -18.40
C PRO A 97 2.65 -4.17 -18.08
N TYR A 98 2.12 -4.07 -16.86
CA TYR A 98 1.02 -4.91 -16.39
C TYR A 98 -0.24 -4.07 -16.17
N PRO A 99 -1.32 -4.27 -16.97
CA PRO A 99 -2.54 -3.47 -16.87
C PRO A 99 -3.33 -3.73 -15.57
N ASN A 100 -3.03 -4.81 -14.88
CA ASN A 100 -3.62 -5.21 -13.61
C ASN A 100 -2.72 -4.94 -12.39
N LEU A 101 -1.62 -4.19 -12.55
CA LEU A 101 -0.81 -3.66 -11.46
C LEU A 101 -1.06 -2.15 -11.34
N PHE A 102 -1.62 -1.74 -10.22
CA PHE A 102 -1.90 -0.35 -9.90
C PHE A 102 -0.87 0.15 -8.88
N MET A 103 -0.54 1.43 -8.96
CA MET A 103 0.27 2.12 -7.96
C MET A 103 -0.60 3.09 -7.16
N THR A 104 -0.22 3.36 -5.92
CA THR A 104 -0.83 4.43 -5.13
C THR A 104 -0.61 5.79 -5.81
N ASP A 105 -1.56 6.72 -5.66
CA ASP A 105 -1.47 8.07 -6.24
C ASP A 105 -0.40 8.94 -5.54
N LYS A 106 -0.05 8.59 -4.31
CA LYS A 106 1.03 9.20 -3.53
C LYS A 106 2.12 8.18 -3.25
N HIS A 107 3.13 8.57 -2.47
CA HIS A 107 4.29 7.74 -2.14
C HIS A 107 3.88 6.34 -1.63
N ASP A 108 2.93 6.28 -0.71
CA ASP A 108 2.45 5.08 -0.06
C ASP A 108 0.98 5.23 0.37
N LEU A 109 0.41 4.15 0.88
CA LEU A 109 -0.96 4.10 1.37
C LEU A 109 -1.19 5.06 2.55
N GLU A 110 -0.22 5.16 3.47
CA GLU A 110 -0.30 6.04 4.62
C GLU A 110 -0.38 7.50 4.19
N THR A 111 0.43 7.89 3.22
CA THR A 111 0.42 9.25 2.67
C THR A 111 -0.90 9.56 1.94
N MET A 112 -1.52 8.56 1.29
CA MET A 112 -2.85 8.73 0.69
C MET A 112 -3.94 8.99 1.73
N MET A 113 -3.81 8.39 2.91
CA MET A 113 -4.77 8.55 4.01
C MET A 113 -4.64 9.89 4.74
N ILE A 114 -3.50 10.59 4.62
CA ILE A 114 -3.30 11.91 5.21
C ILE A 114 -3.99 12.94 4.32
N SER A 115 -5.15 13.41 4.77
CA SER A 115 -5.84 14.58 4.21
C SER A 115 -5.72 15.77 5.17
N GLU A 116 -5.84 16.99 4.64
CA GLU A 116 -5.87 18.21 5.48
C GLU A 116 -6.95 18.11 6.56
N GLU A 117 -8.14 17.62 6.21
CA GLU A 117 -9.24 17.44 7.14
C GLU A 117 -8.94 16.40 8.23
N ALA A 118 -8.31 15.28 7.87
CA ALA A 118 -7.92 14.25 8.84
C ALA A 118 -6.86 14.78 9.81
N LEU A 119 -5.89 15.54 9.29
CA LEU A 119 -4.85 16.15 10.11
C LEU A 119 -5.42 17.22 11.04
N GLU A 120 -6.30 18.11 10.55
CA GLU A 120 -7.00 19.08 11.38
C GLU A 120 -7.81 18.43 12.51
N ASN A 121 -8.50 17.32 12.23
CA ASN A 121 -9.27 16.60 13.24
C ASN A 121 -8.38 15.98 14.31
N ILE A 122 -7.25 15.39 13.91
CA ILE A 122 -6.24 14.87 14.84
C ILE A 122 -5.68 16.02 15.69
N MET A 123 -5.33 17.14 15.09
CA MET A 123 -4.79 18.28 15.81
C MET A 123 -5.81 18.88 16.79
N LYS A 124 -7.09 18.97 16.41
CA LYS A 124 -8.18 19.43 17.33
C LYS A 124 -8.36 18.50 18.53
N GLU A 125 -8.13 17.19 18.36
CA GLU A 125 -8.24 16.21 19.44
C GLU A 125 -7.06 16.31 20.42
N PHE A 126 -5.85 16.51 19.91
CA PHE A 126 -4.63 16.49 20.72
C PHE A 126 -4.19 17.87 21.25
N LEU A 127 -4.54 18.95 20.55
CA LEU A 127 -4.25 20.30 21.01
C LEU A 127 -5.43 20.79 21.86
N ARG A 128 -5.17 21.06 23.13
CA ARG A 128 -6.19 21.66 23.99
C ARG A 128 -6.62 23.01 23.40
N TYR A 129 -7.93 23.19 23.25
CA TYR A 129 -8.52 24.39 22.67
C TYR A 129 -8.02 25.70 23.31
N GLU A 130 -7.60 25.68 24.59
CA GLU A 130 -7.05 26.82 25.31
C GLU A 130 -5.61 27.17 24.87
N ASP A 131 -4.82 26.21 24.45
CA ASP A 131 -3.47 26.43 23.97
C ASP A 131 -3.49 27.06 22.57
N MET A 132 -4.43 26.65 21.72
CA MET A 132 -4.66 27.24 20.39
C MET A 132 -5.08 28.71 20.46
N LYS A 133 -5.84 29.11 21.52
CA LYS A 133 -6.28 30.49 21.71
C LYS A 133 -5.19 31.44 22.24
N LYS A 134 -4.21 30.91 22.98
CA LYS A 134 -3.14 31.71 23.59
C LYS A 134 -2.07 32.15 22.61
N GLU A 135 -1.79 31.36 21.59
CA GLU A 135 -0.65 31.61 20.70
C GLU A 135 -1.02 32.17 19.33
N ARG A 136 -2.30 32.41 18.98
CA ARG A 136 -2.72 32.79 17.63
C ARG A 136 -2.02 31.94 16.55
N ILE A 137 -1.83 30.66 16.84
CA ILE A 137 -1.29 29.75 15.86
C ILE A 137 -2.40 29.50 14.85
N GLU A 138 -2.46 30.33 13.80
CA GLU A 138 -2.95 29.88 12.51
C GLU A 138 -1.97 28.79 12.07
N LEU A 139 -2.17 27.58 12.57
CA LEU A 139 -1.44 26.43 12.09
C LEU A 139 -1.82 26.26 10.62
N ASN A 140 -0.96 26.78 9.76
CA ASN A 140 -1.04 26.46 8.36
C ASN A 140 -0.62 24.99 8.24
N VAL A 141 -1.62 24.12 8.12
CA VAL A 141 -1.43 22.65 7.99
C VAL A 141 -0.47 22.34 6.84
N GLN A 142 -0.48 23.17 5.80
CA GLN A 142 0.43 23.00 4.65
C GLN A 142 1.89 23.29 5.05
N ASP A 143 2.15 24.32 5.83
CA ASP A 143 3.51 24.64 6.30
C ASP A 143 4.04 23.53 7.22
N PHE A 144 3.18 23.00 8.11
CA PHE A 144 3.55 21.87 8.99
C PHE A 144 3.85 20.59 8.19
N LEU A 145 3.02 20.27 7.20
CA LEU A 145 3.27 19.11 6.32
C LEU A 145 4.54 19.30 5.50
N GLN A 146 4.77 20.50 4.98
CA GLN A 146 5.98 20.82 4.23
C GLN A 146 7.23 20.64 5.10
N GLU A 147 7.22 21.17 6.32
CA GLU A 147 8.33 21.05 7.25
C GLU A 147 8.56 19.59 7.69
N ALA A 148 7.50 18.83 7.94
CA ALA A 148 7.60 17.40 8.25
C ALA A 148 8.18 16.58 7.10
N ILE A 149 7.75 16.84 5.86
CA ILE A 149 8.27 16.20 4.65
C ILE A 149 9.76 16.54 4.46
N GLU A 150 10.14 17.81 4.62
CA GLU A 150 11.53 18.24 4.50
C GLU A 150 12.42 17.56 5.53
N GLN A 151 11.99 17.49 6.80
CA GLN A 151 12.74 16.78 7.85
C GLN A 151 12.85 15.29 7.58
N TYR A 152 11.82 14.67 7.03
CA TYR A 152 11.84 13.24 6.67
C TYR A 152 12.76 12.97 5.50
N CYS A 153 12.73 13.79 4.45
CA CYS A 153 13.64 13.69 3.32
C CYS A 153 15.11 13.89 3.72
N VAL A 154 15.39 14.86 4.61
CA VAL A 154 16.73 15.08 5.13
C VAL A 154 17.24 13.86 5.89
N LYS A 155 16.41 13.25 6.77
CA LYS A 155 16.78 12.01 7.47
C LYS A 155 17.07 10.84 6.54
N LEU A 156 16.29 10.68 5.46
CA LEU A 156 16.52 9.63 4.46
C LEU A 156 17.83 9.81 3.71
N ILE A 157 18.20 11.05 3.40
CA ILE A 157 19.48 11.36 2.72
C ILE A 157 20.65 11.07 3.63
N PHE A 158 20.59 11.47 4.91
CA PHE A 158 21.68 11.28 5.86
C PHE A 158 21.85 9.83 6.35
N ASN A 159 20.80 9.01 6.32
CA ASN A 159 20.90 7.59 6.69
C ASN A 159 21.40 6.69 5.54
N ARG A 160 21.63 7.23 4.34
CA ARG A 160 22.20 6.52 3.18
C ARG A 160 23.68 6.87 2.90
N LEU A 161 24.28 7.77 3.69
CA LEU A 161 25.72 8.08 3.69
C LEU A 161 26.42 7.35 4.83
#